data_745f752f86256a71e657288a1b9df60f
#
_entry.id   745f752f86256a71e657288a1b9df60f
#
_cell.length_a   1.000
_cell.length_b   1.000
_cell.length_c   1.000
_cell.angle_alpha   90.00
_cell.angle_beta   90.00
_cell.angle_gamma   90.00
#
_symmetry.space_group_name_H-M   'P 1'
#
loop_
_entity.id
_entity.type
_entity.pdbx_description
1 polymer ?
#
loop_
_entity_poly.entity_id
_entity_poly.type
_entity_poly.pdbx_seq_one_letter_code
_entity_poly.pdbx_strand_id
1 'polypeptide(L)'
;GFTPDERKAFGRQFLDVGIAEQTAVAMASAIAKNGGKPVFNVYSSFIQRTYDQLSQDLCIDSNPATILVQTASVNGMTDVTHLGIFDIPMISNIPNLVYIAPTTKEDYLAVLDWSIEQTDYPVAIRVPVAELVSTGKPCTKNFAELNKYEVAQQGGKIAVIALGSFYGMGEQAAKLIEEKTGTAPTLINPYYITGADTELLESLKKDHDVVVTLEDGVLDGGFGEKIARFYGPSDVKVINFGLKKEFL
;
A
#
# COMPACT_ATOMS: atom_id res chain seq x y z
N GLY A 1 -8.68 -7.52 16.54
CA GLY A 1 -7.57 -7.80 17.49
C GLY A 1 -7.66 -9.22 18.02
N PHE A 2 -6.57 -9.71 18.61
CA PHE A 2 -6.53 -11.06 19.19
C PHE A 2 -7.39 -11.17 20.45
N THR A 3 -8.14 -12.24 20.57
CA THR A 3 -8.90 -12.57 21.78
C THR A 3 -7.96 -12.89 22.97
N PRO A 4 -8.45 -12.83 24.21
CA PRO A 4 -7.62 -13.21 25.37
C PRO A 4 -7.06 -14.63 25.30
N ASP A 5 -7.81 -15.57 24.73
CA ASP A 5 -7.38 -16.97 24.59
C ASP A 5 -6.29 -17.12 23.53
N GLU A 6 -6.41 -16.43 22.39
CA GLU A 6 -5.36 -16.38 21.37
C GLU A 6 -4.07 -15.76 21.92
N ARG A 7 -4.17 -14.62 22.63
CA ARG A 7 -3.00 -14.00 23.28
C ARG A 7 -2.31 -14.95 24.25
N LYS A 8 -3.08 -15.71 25.03
CA LYS A 8 -2.57 -16.71 25.96
C LYS A 8 -1.90 -17.87 25.21
N ALA A 9 -2.47 -18.30 24.08
CA ALA A 9 -1.90 -19.35 23.25
C ALA A 9 -0.56 -18.96 22.63
N PHE A 10 -0.40 -17.71 22.19
CA PHE A 10 0.87 -17.18 21.68
C PHE A 10 1.95 -17.03 22.77
N GLY A 11 1.56 -16.86 24.04
CA GLY A 11 2.47 -16.74 25.17
C GLY A 11 3.47 -15.59 24.97
N ARG A 12 4.78 -15.89 25.04
CA ARG A 12 5.84 -14.88 24.91
C ARG A 12 6.01 -14.31 23.49
N GLN A 13 5.39 -14.91 22.49
CA GLN A 13 5.40 -14.40 21.12
C GLN A 13 4.44 -13.22 20.94
N PHE A 14 3.46 -13.06 21.83
CA PHE A 14 2.56 -11.91 21.86
C PHE A 14 3.07 -10.86 22.86
N LEU A 15 3.41 -9.68 22.34
CA LEU A 15 3.89 -8.55 23.13
C LEU A 15 2.87 -7.42 23.03
N ASP A 16 2.22 -7.10 24.13
CA ASP A 16 1.36 -5.93 24.24
C ASP A 16 2.19 -4.78 24.84
N VAL A 17 2.48 -3.79 24.01
CA VAL A 17 3.28 -2.61 24.42
C VAL A 17 2.42 -1.48 24.97
N GLY A 18 1.10 -1.65 25.04
CA GLY A 18 0.16 -0.57 25.39
C GLY A 18 0.15 0.54 24.32
N ILE A 19 -0.16 1.77 24.74
CA ILE A 19 -0.12 2.95 23.84
C ILE A 19 1.32 3.47 23.76
N ALA A 20 2.20 2.73 23.08
CA ALA A 20 3.61 3.02 22.99
C ALA A 20 4.16 2.62 21.60
N GLU A 21 3.61 3.19 20.54
CA GLU A 21 3.90 2.84 19.16
C GLU A 21 5.39 3.02 18.81
N GLN A 22 6.03 4.08 19.32
CA GLN A 22 7.46 4.33 19.12
C GLN A 22 8.30 3.18 19.70
N THR A 23 7.95 2.74 20.93
CA THR A 23 8.61 1.60 21.57
C THR A 23 8.41 0.31 20.76
N ALA A 24 7.21 0.11 20.20
CA ALA A 24 6.91 -1.06 19.39
C ALA A 24 7.80 -1.13 18.14
N VAL A 25 8.02 -0.01 17.44
CA VAL A 25 8.90 0.01 16.26
C VAL A 25 10.35 -0.24 16.66
N ALA A 26 10.86 0.41 17.71
CA ALA A 26 12.21 0.18 18.19
C ALA A 26 12.45 -1.29 18.64
N MET A 27 11.44 -1.91 19.30
CA MET A 27 11.47 -3.32 19.65
C MET A 27 11.45 -4.22 18.42
N ALA A 28 10.59 -3.94 17.43
CA ALA A 28 10.53 -4.69 16.18
C ALA A 28 11.88 -4.63 15.45
N SER A 29 12.49 -3.45 15.37
CA SER A 29 13.82 -3.27 14.81
C SER A 29 14.86 -4.13 15.52
N ALA A 30 14.90 -4.07 16.86
CA ALA A 30 15.85 -4.85 17.65
C ALA A 30 15.63 -6.36 17.49
N ILE A 31 14.40 -6.83 17.46
CA ILE A 31 14.06 -8.24 17.23
C ILE A 31 14.52 -8.69 15.85
N ALA A 32 14.22 -7.90 14.80
CA ALA A 32 14.63 -8.20 13.43
C ALA A 32 16.16 -8.25 13.29
N LYS A 33 16.87 -7.27 13.86
CA LYS A 33 18.34 -7.20 13.86
C LYS A 33 19.00 -8.43 14.51
N ASN A 34 18.29 -9.09 15.42
CA ASN A 34 18.74 -10.33 16.06
C ASN A 34 18.18 -11.61 15.42
N GLY A 35 17.67 -11.53 14.19
CA GLY A 35 17.20 -12.68 13.42
C GLY A 35 15.78 -13.16 13.76
N GLY A 36 15.04 -12.39 14.57
CA GLY A 36 13.61 -12.65 14.79
C GLY A 36 12.75 -12.10 13.64
N LYS A 37 11.50 -12.54 13.58
CA LYS A 37 10.51 -12.12 12.55
C LYS A 37 9.36 -11.38 13.21
N PRO A 38 9.53 -10.08 13.55
CA PRO A 38 8.50 -9.32 14.23
C PRO A 38 7.40 -8.90 13.26
N VAL A 39 6.16 -8.95 13.75
CA VAL A 39 4.99 -8.37 13.08
C VAL A 39 4.40 -7.31 14.01
N PHE A 40 4.49 -6.05 13.60
CA PHE A 40 3.90 -4.94 14.33
C PHE A 40 2.57 -4.54 13.72
N ASN A 41 1.50 -4.60 14.51
CA ASN A 41 0.16 -4.23 14.09
C ASN A 41 -0.25 -2.88 14.70
N VAL A 42 -0.57 -1.90 13.86
CA VAL A 42 -0.85 -0.52 14.29
C VAL A 42 -1.89 0.13 13.37
N TYR A 43 -2.72 1.01 13.91
CA TYR A 43 -3.64 1.82 13.10
C TYR A 43 -2.87 2.89 12.31
N SER A 44 -3.31 3.15 11.09
CA SER A 44 -2.68 4.13 10.21
C SER A 44 -2.64 5.54 10.80
N SER A 45 -3.66 5.92 11.61
CA SER A 45 -3.69 7.18 12.35
C SER A 45 -2.69 7.22 13.51
N PHE A 46 -2.23 6.09 14.03
CA PHE A 46 -1.29 6.02 15.16
C PHE A 46 0.15 5.78 14.72
N ILE A 47 0.39 5.18 13.55
CA ILE A 47 1.73 5.03 12.99
C ILE A 47 2.43 6.38 12.76
N GLN A 48 1.69 7.46 12.59
CA GLN A 48 2.22 8.81 12.43
C GLN A 48 3.14 9.25 13.59
N ARG A 49 2.96 8.68 14.79
CA ARG A 49 3.81 8.95 15.96
C ARG A 49 5.19 8.29 15.86
N THR A 50 5.37 7.39 14.92
CA THR A 50 6.55 6.51 14.82
C THR A 50 7.46 6.87 13.64
N TYR A 51 7.26 8.02 13.00
CA TYR A 51 8.02 8.39 11.81
C TYR A 51 9.53 8.37 12.06
N ASP A 52 9.98 8.91 13.19
CA ASP A 52 11.38 8.90 13.60
C ASP A 52 11.92 7.47 13.76
N GLN A 53 11.23 6.62 14.52
CA GLN A 53 11.65 5.24 14.75
C GLN A 53 11.60 4.40 13.46
N LEU A 54 10.60 4.62 12.60
CA LEU A 54 10.55 3.97 11.29
C LEU A 54 11.77 4.34 10.45
N SER A 55 12.10 5.63 10.38
CA SER A 55 13.23 6.09 9.59
C SER A 55 14.58 5.74 10.21
N GLN A 56 14.79 6.03 11.50
CA GLN A 56 16.08 5.93 12.17
C GLN A 56 16.38 4.52 12.68
N ASP A 57 15.43 3.93 13.43
CA ASP A 57 15.70 2.64 14.07
C ASP A 57 15.52 1.46 13.11
N LEU A 58 14.53 1.54 12.20
CA LEU A 58 14.15 0.43 11.34
C LEU A 58 14.79 0.49 9.95
N CYS A 59 14.64 1.63 9.24
CA CYS A 59 14.93 1.71 7.81
C CYS A 59 16.40 2.04 7.49
N ILE A 60 17.14 2.76 8.35
CA ILE A 60 18.57 3.03 8.12
C ILE A 60 19.35 1.71 7.99
N ASP A 61 19.10 0.78 8.90
CA ASP A 61 19.76 -0.54 8.93
C ASP A 61 19.02 -1.59 8.08
N SER A 62 17.91 -1.22 7.43
CA SER A 62 17.04 -2.14 6.66
C SER A 62 16.62 -3.38 7.45
N ASN A 63 16.33 -3.24 8.75
CA ASN A 63 15.95 -4.36 9.61
C ASN A 63 14.61 -4.96 9.15
N PRO A 64 14.54 -6.27 8.81
CA PRO A 64 13.36 -6.89 8.20
C PRO A 64 12.25 -7.10 9.23
N ALA A 65 11.35 -6.15 9.34
CA ALA A 65 10.14 -6.23 10.15
C ALA A 65 8.90 -6.07 9.28
N THR A 66 7.83 -6.79 9.60
CA THR A 66 6.51 -6.62 8.97
C THR A 66 5.67 -5.66 9.80
N ILE A 67 5.11 -4.64 9.15
CA ILE A 67 4.25 -3.64 9.78
C ILE A 67 2.87 -3.70 9.13
N LEU A 68 1.84 -4.03 9.91
CA LEU A 68 0.46 -4.01 9.45
C LEU A 68 -0.14 -2.63 9.76
N VAL A 69 -0.28 -1.80 8.71
CA VAL A 69 -0.89 -0.46 8.80
C VAL A 69 -2.39 -0.61 8.63
N GLN A 70 -3.09 -0.82 9.73
CA GLN A 70 -4.52 -1.11 9.74
C GLN A 70 -5.39 0.14 9.73
N THR A 71 -6.65 -0.04 9.41
CA THR A 71 -7.63 1.06 9.28
C THR A 71 -7.19 2.15 8.31
N ALA A 72 -6.39 1.76 7.33
CA ALA A 72 -5.98 2.63 6.25
C ALA A 72 -7.04 2.61 5.15
N SER A 73 -7.50 3.75 4.73
CA SER A 73 -8.57 3.98 3.75
C SER A 73 -9.69 4.84 4.35
N VAL A 74 -10.50 5.41 3.49
CA VAL A 74 -11.74 6.09 3.85
C VAL A 74 -12.90 5.10 4.07
N ASN A 75 -12.81 3.90 3.51
CA ASN A 75 -13.85 2.88 3.59
C ASN A 75 -13.96 2.29 5.01
N GLY A 76 -15.12 2.44 5.65
CA GLY A 76 -15.41 1.94 6.99
C GLY A 76 -14.92 2.83 8.12
N MET A 77 -14.49 4.04 7.81
CA MET A 77 -14.10 5.04 8.77
C MET A 77 -15.29 5.51 9.62
N THR A 78 -15.05 5.71 10.92
CA THR A 78 -16.12 6.03 11.89
C THR A 78 -15.98 7.41 12.52
N ASP A 79 -14.78 7.99 12.56
CA ASP A 79 -14.55 9.30 13.17
C ASP A 79 -13.28 9.98 12.64
N VAL A 80 -13.23 11.30 12.84
CA VAL A 80 -12.14 12.18 12.38
C VAL A 80 -10.79 11.89 13.06
N THR A 81 -10.78 11.27 14.24
CA THR A 81 -9.54 10.96 14.98
C THR A 81 -8.85 9.70 14.49
N HIS A 82 -9.54 8.90 13.67
CA HIS A 82 -9.05 7.63 13.14
C HIS A 82 -9.01 7.63 11.59
N LEU A 83 -8.74 8.80 11.00
CA LEU A 83 -8.61 8.97 9.55
C LEU A 83 -7.38 8.24 9.01
N GLY A 84 -7.61 7.14 8.31
CA GLY A 84 -6.56 6.34 7.67
C GLY A 84 -6.22 6.78 6.25
N ILE A 85 -6.08 8.08 6.00
CA ILE A 85 -5.89 8.65 4.66
C ILE A 85 -4.57 9.40 4.47
N PHE A 86 -3.82 9.64 5.55
CA PHE A 86 -2.57 10.41 5.54
C PHE A 86 -1.31 9.53 5.56
N ASP A 87 -1.47 8.22 5.66
CA ASP A 87 -0.38 7.25 5.77
C ASP A 87 0.50 7.21 4.52
N ILE A 88 -0.11 7.29 3.32
CA ILE A 88 0.63 7.24 2.04
C ILE A 88 1.68 8.35 1.96
N PRO A 89 1.35 9.65 2.01
CA PRO A 89 2.36 10.71 1.93
C PRO A 89 3.32 10.70 3.11
N MET A 90 2.87 10.26 4.28
CA MET A 90 3.67 10.31 5.50
C MET A 90 4.80 9.29 5.51
N ILE A 91 4.55 8.05 5.15
CA ILE A 91 5.56 6.98 5.28
C ILE A 91 6.16 6.51 3.95
N SER A 92 5.53 6.83 2.82
CA SER A 92 6.05 6.42 1.51
C SER A 92 7.35 7.14 1.09
N ASN A 93 7.75 8.18 1.81
CA ASN A 93 9.00 8.91 1.56
C ASN A 93 10.19 8.39 2.38
N ILE A 94 9.99 7.41 3.26
CA ILE A 94 11.08 6.83 4.07
C ILE A 94 11.90 5.88 3.18
N PRO A 95 13.22 6.11 3.04
CA PRO A 95 14.08 5.20 2.27
C PRO A 95 14.11 3.78 2.85
N ASN A 96 14.32 2.80 2.02
CA ASN A 96 14.39 1.38 2.35
C ASN A 96 13.08 0.75 2.88
N LEU A 97 12.02 1.53 3.07
CA LEU A 97 10.72 1.00 3.43
C LEU A 97 9.97 0.52 2.17
N VAL A 98 9.60 -0.74 2.14
CA VAL A 98 8.67 -1.29 1.14
C VAL A 98 7.25 -1.12 1.68
N TYR A 99 6.39 -0.37 0.97
CA TYR A 99 5.00 -0.16 1.37
C TYR A 99 4.06 -0.65 0.29
N ILE A 100 3.20 -1.62 0.66
CA ILE A 100 2.34 -2.37 -0.27
C ILE A 100 0.88 -2.25 0.16
N ALA A 101 -0.01 -2.08 -0.82
CA ALA A 101 -1.46 -2.08 -0.65
C ALA A 101 -2.08 -3.27 -1.42
N PRO A 102 -2.33 -4.41 -0.77
CA PRO A 102 -3.00 -5.54 -1.40
C PRO A 102 -4.45 -5.17 -1.76
N THR A 103 -4.99 -5.79 -2.81
CA THR A 103 -6.33 -5.52 -3.33
C THR A 103 -7.34 -6.60 -2.94
N THR A 104 -6.87 -7.81 -2.70
CA THR A 104 -7.69 -8.97 -2.34
C THR A 104 -7.21 -9.60 -1.03
N LYS A 105 -8.05 -10.45 -0.46
CA LYS A 105 -7.68 -11.26 0.71
C LYS A 105 -6.50 -12.19 0.40
N GLU A 106 -6.49 -12.77 -0.79
CA GLU A 106 -5.45 -13.67 -1.25
C GLU A 106 -4.12 -12.93 -1.43
N ASP A 107 -4.14 -11.71 -1.97
CA ASP A 107 -2.94 -10.84 -2.05
C ASP A 107 -2.42 -10.49 -0.66
N TYR A 108 -3.33 -10.14 0.27
CA TYR A 108 -2.95 -9.81 1.65
C TYR A 108 -2.24 -10.97 2.34
N LEU A 109 -2.78 -12.19 2.22
CA LEU A 109 -2.15 -13.37 2.82
C LEU A 109 -0.79 -13.68 2.18
N ALA A 110 -0.70 -13.59 0.86
CA ALA A 110 0.54 -13.84 0.13
C ALA A 110 1.63 -12.80 0.45
N VAL A 111 1.29 -11.51 0.51
CA VAL A 111 2.27 -10.47 0.88
C VAL A 111 2.67 -10.56 2.34
N LEU A 112 1.75 -10.96 3.23
CA LEU A 112 2.05 -11.18 4.64
C LEU A 112 3.06 -12.31 4.82
N ASP A 113 2.81 -13.47 4.21
CA ASP A 113 3.72 -14.61 4.26
C ASP A 113 5.10 -14.24 3.68
N TRP A 114 5.12 -13.61 2.51
CA TRP A 114 6.37 -13.14 1.92
C TRP A 114 7.12 -12.14 2.82
N SER A 115 6.41 -11.17 3.40
CA SER A 115 7.04 -10.14 4.22
C SER A 115 7.66 -10.68 5.51
N ILE A 116 7.09 -11.77 6.06
CA ILE A 116 7.63 -12.45 7.25
C ILE A 116 8.85 -13.30 6.89
N GLU A 117 8.87 -13.90 5.69
CA GLU A 117 9.95 -14.82 5.30
C GLU A 117 11.17 -14.12 4.70
N GLN A 118 11.01 -12.97 4.04
CA GLN A 118 12.14 -12.21 3.49
C GLN A 118 13.01 -11.60 4.59
N THR A 119 14.27 -11.28 4.28
CA THR A 119 15.28 -10.82 5.25
C THR A 119 16.00 -9.53 4.85
N ASP A 120 15.52 -8.84 3.83
CA ASP A 120 16.28 -7.77 3.20
C ASP A 120 15.83 -6.36 3.61
N TYR A 121 14.52 -6.18 3.91
CA TYR A 121 14.00 -4.84 4.20
C TYR A 121 12.76 -4.85 5.11
N PRO A 122 12.46 -3.72 5.78
CA PRO A 122 11.17 -3.54 6.44
C PRO A 122 10.04 -3.42 5.41
N VAL A 123 8.93 -4.11 5.67
CA VAL A 123 7.75 -4.12 4.81
C VAL A 123 6.54 -3.61 5.59
N ALA A 124 5.91 -2.55 5.11
CA ALA A 124 4.61 -2.09 5.58
C ALA A 124 3.51 -2.62 4.64
N ILE A 125 2.44 -3.13 5.20
CA ILE A 125 1.27 -3.63 4.46
C ILE A 125 0.07 -2.77 4.84
N ARG A 126 -0.53 -2.11 3.86
CA ARG A 126 -1.69 -1.23 4.04
C ARG A 126 -2.96 -2.06 4.05
N VAL A 127 -3.69 -2.02 5.18
CA VAL A 127 -4.89 -2.83 5.38
C VAL A 127 -6.09 -1.90 5.60
N PRO A 128 -7.12 -1.95 4.74
CA PRO A 128 -8.32 -1.12 4.88
C PRO A 128 -9.16 -1.53 6.10
N VAL A 129 -10.06 -0.65 6.53
CA VAL A 129 -11.07 -0.97 7.56
C VAL A 129 -12.08 -1.98 7.03
N ALA A 130 -12.54 -1.76 5.80
CA ALA A 130 -13.45 -2.68 5.12
C ALA A 130 -12.77 -4.02 4.83
N GLU A 131 -13.54 -5.09 4.80
CA GLU A 131 -13.02 -6.40 4.44
C GLU A 131 -12.42 -6.38 3.03
N LEU A 132 -11.27 -7.01 2.87
CA LEU A 132 -10.71 -7.29 1.55
C LEU A 132 -11.59 -8.33 0.85
N VAL A 133 -11.91 -8.05 -0.39
CA VAL A 133 -12.71 -8.96 -1.23
C VAL A 133 -11.90 -10.23 -1.49
N SER A 134 -12.52 -11.40 -1.31
CA SER A 134 -11.92 -12.66 -1.72
C SER A 134 -12.34 -12.98 -3.15
N THR A 135 -11.38 -13.33 -3.98
CA THR A 135 -11.61 -13.80 -5.36
C THR A 135 -11.74 -15.32 -5.43
N GLY A 136 -11.36 -16.02 -4.37
CA GLY A 136 -11.24 -17.47 -4.33
C GLY A 136 -10.11 -18.03 -5.23
N LYS A 137 -9.27 -17.17 -5.79
CA LYS A 137 -8.14 -17.57 -6.64
C LYS A 137 -6.83 -17.29 -5.90
N PRO A 138 -5.85 -18.21 -5.95
CA PRO A 138 -4.54 -17.97 -5.36
C PRO A 138 -3.90 -16.71 -5.94
N CYS A 139 -3.22 -15.94 -5.10
CA CYS A 139 -2.36 -14.86 -5.55
C CYS A 139 -1.17 -15.45 -6.32
N THR A 140 -0.92 -14.93 -7.53
CA THR A 140 0.22 -15.34 -8.36
C THR A 140 1.33 -14.30 -8.40
N LYS A 141 1.14 -13.17 -7.71
CA LYS A 141 2.10 -12.07 -7.66
C LYS A 141 3.37 -12.49 -6.93
N ASN A 142 4.52 -12.24 -7.56
CA ASN A 142 5.82 -12.37 -6.91
C ASN A 142 6.19 -11.04 -6.23
N PHE A 143 6.01 -10.94 -4.92
CA PHE A 143 6.31 -9.72 -4.16
C PHE A 143 7.83 -9.47 -3.98
N ALA A 144 8.69 -10.44 -4.27
CA ALA A 144 10.14 -10.22 -4.29
C ALA A 144 10.61 -9.37 -5.49
N GLU A 145 9.79 -9.27 -6.54
CA GLU A 145 10.01 -8.36 -7.66
C GLU A 145 9.50 -6.96 -7.29
N LEU A 146 10.31 -6.22 -6.52
CA LEU A 146 9.90 -4.93 -5.99
C LEU A 146 9.49 -3.94 -7.07
N ASN A 147 8.44 -3.18 -6.77
CA ASN A 147 7.89 -2.11 -7.61
C ASN A 147 7.35 -2.57 -8.98
N LYS A 148 7.24 -3.86 -9.24
CA LYS A 148 6.59 -4.35 -10.46
C LYS A 148 5.07 -4.29 -10.32
N TYR A 149 4.43 -3.62 -11.28
CA TYR A 149 2.98 -3.51 -11.35
C TYR A 149 2.38 -4.67 -12.13
N GLU A 150 1.11 -4.92 -11.97
CA GLU A 150 0.36 -5.93 -12.72
C GLU A 150 -0.58 -5.26 -13.71
N VAL A 151 -0.46 -5.64 -14.99
CA VAL A 151 -1.41 -5.25 -16.02
C VAL A 151 -2.52 -6.29 -16.05
N ALA A 152 -3.63 -5.98 -15.38
CA ALA A 152 -4.79 -6.88 -15.33
C ALA A 152 -5.60 -6.91 -16.64
N GLN A 153 -5.59 -5.79 -17.38
CA GLN A 153 -6.22 -5.67 -18.69
C GLN A 153 -5.36 -4.76 -19.57
N GLN A 154 -5.04 -5.23 -20.76
CA GLN A 154 -4.39 -4.41 -21.77
C GLN A 154 -5.45 -3.70 -22.61
N GLY A 155 -5.25 -2.41 -22.86
CA GLY A 155 -6.13 -1.59 -23.69
C GLY A 155 -5.36 -0.52 -24.43
N GLY A 156 -6.04 0.53 -24.87
CA GLY A 156 -5.41 1.63 -25.61
C GLY A 156 -5.83 3.00 -25.11
N LYS A 157 -5.02 4.02 -25.42
CA LYS A 157 -5.22 5.45 -25.19
C LYS A 157 -5.35 5.91 -23.73
N ILE A 158 -6.01 5.14 -22.88
CA ILE A 158 -6.23 5.45 -21.46
C ILE A 158 -5.67 4.31 -20.62
N ALA A 159 -4.83 4.63 -19.64
CA ALA A 159 -4.42 3.70 -18.59
C ALA A 159 -5.06 4.12 -17.26
N VAL A 160 -5.63 3.16 -16.54
CA VAL A 160 -6.19 3.34 -15.20
C VAL A 160 -5.28 2.59 -14.21
N ILE A 161 -4.66 3.31 -13.29
CA ILE A 161 -3.82 2.77 -12.23
C ILE A 161 -4.55 2.95 -10.91
N ALA A 162 -5.07 1.87 -10.34
CA ALA A 162 -5.91 1.94 -9.14
C ALA A 162 -5.25 1.21 -7.96
N LEU A 163 -5.04 1.96 -6.87
CA LEU A 163 -4.28 1.50 -5.71
C LEU A 163 -5.17 0.88 -4.63
N GLY A 164 -4.78 -0.28 -4.14
CA GLY A 164 -5.32 -0.88 -2.92
C GLY A 164 -6.83 -1.07 -2.95
N SER A 165 -7.55 -0.56 -1.94
CA SER A 165 -9.00 -0.72 -1.83
C SER A 165 -9.80 -0.01 -2.95
N PHE A 166 -9.18 0.92 -3.69
CA PHE A 166 -9.81 1.56 -4.84
C PHE A 166 -9.63 0.79 -6.16
N TYR A 167 -8.96 -0.37 -6.13
CA TYR A 167 -8.80 -1.19 -7.33
C TYR A 167 -10.15 -1.64 -7.92
N GLY A 168 -11.09 -2.09 -7.07
CA GLY A 168 -12.45 -2.43 -7.54
C GLY A 168 -13.22 -1.25 -8.17
N MET A 169 -12.94 -0.02 -7.73
CA MET A 169 -13.46 1.20 -8.38
C MET A 169 -12.77 1.41 -9.73
N GLY A 170 -11.48 1.10 -9.83
CA GLY A 170 -10.73 1.10 -11.08
C GLY A 170 -11.31 0.14 -12.13
N GLU A 171 -11.70 -1.07 -11.71
CA GLU A 171 -12.38 -2.05 -12.58
C GLU A 171 -13.72 -1.52 -13.11
N GLN A 172 -14.51 -0.88 -12.24
CA GLN A 172 -15.78 -0.26 -12.63
C GLN A 172 -15.54 0.91 -13.59
N ALA A 173 -14.56 1.76 -13.32
CA ALA A 173 -14.21 2.86 -14.21
C ALA A 173 -13.74 2.35 -15.59
N ALA A 174 -12.95 1.28 -15.62
CA ALA A 174 -12.49 0.68 -16.88
C ALA A 174 -13.67 0.21 -17.75
N LYS A 175 -14.66 -0.47 -17.16
CA LYS A 175 -15.90 -0.88 -17.87
C LYS A 175 -16.67 0.32 -18.42
N LEU A 176 -16.85 1.37 -17.61
CA LEU A 176 -17.56 2.59 -18.04
C LEU A 176 -16.82 3.33 -19.15
N ILE A 177 -15.49 3.35 -19.13
CA ILE A 177 -14.68 3.93 -20.21
C ILE A 177 -14.92 3.15 -21.51
N GLU A 178 -14.84 1.83 -21.45
CA GLU A 178 -15.06 0.97 -22.61
C GLU A 178 -16.48 1.15 -23.20
N GLU A 179 -17.51 1.16 -22.36
CA GLU A 179 -18.89 1.40 -22.78
C GLU A 179 -19.08 2.77 -23.47
N LYS A 180 -18.40 3.81 -22.97
CA LYS A 180 -18.56 5.16 -23.51
C LYS A 180 -17.69 5.45 -24.74
N THR A 181 -16.53 4.84 -24.83
CA THR A 181 -15.54 5.15 -25.87
C THR A 181 -15.44 4.07 -26.95
N GLY A 182 -15.99 2.88 -26.69
CA GLY A 182 -15.84 1.70 -27.54
C GLY A 182 -14.45 1.07 -27.48
N THR A 183 -13.58 1.51 -26.57
CA THR A 183 -12.22 1.00 -26.45
C THR A 183 -11.91 0.74 -24.98
N ALA A 184 -11.47 -0.48 -24.68
CA ALA A 184 -11.06 -0.85 -23.33
C ALA A 184 -9.79 -0.07 -22.92
N PRO A 185 -9.73 0.51 -21.71
CA PRO A 185 -8.50 1.09 -21.18
C PRO A 185 -7.55 -0.02 -20.70
N THR A 186 -6.27 0.32 -20.55
CA THR A 186 -5.34 -0.52 -19.77
C THR A 186 -5.67 -0.37 -18.29
N LEU A 187 -5.87 -1.48 -17.57
CA LEU A 187 -6.10 -1.50 -16.12
C LEU A 187 -4.88 -2.08 -15.42
N ILE A 188 -4.35 -1.34 -14.45
CA ILE A 188 -3.10 -1.65 -13.75
C ILE A 188 -3.33 -1.66 -12.24
N ASN A 189 -2.87 -2.74 -11.62
CA ASN A 189 -2.74 -2.85 -10.17
C ASN A 189 -1.28 -2.55 -9.79
N PRO A 190 -0.98 -1.43 -9.12
CA PRO A 190 0.38 -1.08 -8.77
C PRO A 190 0.92 -1.85 -7.57
N TYR A 191 0.06 -2.31 -6.65
CA TYR A 191 0.41 -2.87 -5.34
C TYR A 191 1.33 -1.98 -4.49
N TYR A 192 2.46 -1.53 -5.05
CA TYR A 192 3.50 -0.79 -4.34
C TYR A 192 3.20 0.71 -4.24
N ILE A 193 3.18 1.20 -3.01
CA ILE A 193 3.05 2.63 -2.72
C ILE A 193 4.43 3.32 -2.81
N THR A 194 5.48 2.67 -2.28
CA THR A 194 6.87 3.11 -2.43
C THR A 194 7.45 2.64 -3.76
N GLY A 195 8.25 3.46 -4.40
CA GLY A 195 8.81 3.14 -5.71
C GLY A 195 7.80 3.30 -6.87
N ALA A 196 8.19 2.87 -8.05
CA ALA A 196 7.35 2.85 -9.25
C ALA A 196 7.91 1.85 -10.28
N ASP A 197 7.05 1.22 -11.06
CA ASP A 197 7.46 0.42 -12.22
C ASP A 197 7.78 1.34 -13.40
N THR A 198 8.98 1.89 -13.38
CA THR A 198 9.42 2.86 -14.41
C THR A 198 9.46 2.26 -15.81
N GLU A 199 9.70 0.96 -15.92
CA GLU A 199 9.72 0.26 -17.22
C GLU A 199 8.31 0.18 -17.81
N LEU A 200 7.33 -0.23 -17.02
CA LEU A 200 5.93 -0.23 -17.45
C LEU A 200 5.43 1.18 -17.75
N LEU A 201 5.66 2.14 -16.83
CA LEU A 201 5.24 3.52 -17.02
C LEU A 201 5.86 4.16 -18.28
N GLU A 202 7.12 3.85 -18.58
CA GLU A 202 7.78 4.32 -19.83
C GLU A 202 7.13 3.67 -21.07
N SER A 203 6.77 2.40 -20.99
CA SER A 203 6.12 1.70 -22.11
C SER A 203 4.77 2.29 -22.46
N LEU A 204 4.00 2.76 -21.47
CA LEU A 204 2.69 3.38 -21.69
C LEU A 204 2.75 4.66 -22.54
N LYS A 205 3.87 5.39 -22.52
CA LYS A 205 4.04 6.61 -23.33
C LYS A 205 3.91 6.38 -24.83
N LYS A 206 4.09 5.13 -25.29
CA LYS A 206 4.02 4.79 -26.73
C LYS A 206 2.60 4.78 -27.27
N ASP A 207 1.65 4.32 -26.45
CA ASP A 207 0.30 3.98 -26.90
C ASP A 207 -0.81 4.67 -26.11
N HIS A 208 -0.49 5.39 -25.00
CA HIS A 208 -1.44 6.02 -24.12
C HIS A 208 -1.29 7.55 -24.11
N ASP A 209 -2.41 8.24 -24.21
CA ASP A 209 -2.48 9.71 -24.16
C ASP A 209 -2.82 10.21 -22.75
N VAL A 210 -3.50 9.35 -21.96
CA VAL A 210 -4.00 9.70 -20.63
C VAL A 210 -3.70 8.58 -19.64
N VAL A 211 -3.17 8.95 -18.48
CA VAL A 211 -3.03 8.08 -17.29
C VAL A 211 -3.94 8.61 -16.19
N VAL A 212 -4.79 7.75 -15.67
CA VAL A 212 -5.71 8.05 -14.56
C VAL A 212 -5.21 7.29 -13.34
N THR A 213 -5.07 7.95 -12.20
CA THR A 213 -4.78 7.28 -10.93
C THR A 213 -5.96 7.36 -9.98
N LEU A 214 -6.19 6.27 -9.22
CA LEU A 214 -7.17 6.23 -8.14
C LEU A 214 -6.47 5.76 -6.86
N GLU A 215 -6.61 6.54 -5.78
CA GLU A 215 -6.10 6.21 -4.46
C GLU A 215 -7.08 6.60 -3.36
N ASP A 216 -7.14 5.80 -2.30
CA ASP A 216 -7.97 6.03 -1.11
C ASP A 216 -7.21 6.80 -0.01
N GLY A 217 -6.22 7.56 -0.41
CA GLY A 217 -5.42 8.47 0.39
C GLY A 217 -5.61 9.93 -0.04
N VAL A 218 -5.06 10.85 0.74
CA VAL A 218 -5.02 12.27 0.38
C VAL A 218 -4.12 12.48 -0.83
N LEU A 219 -4.58 13.32 -1.78
CA LEU A 219 -3.85 13.57 -3.03
C LEU A 219 -2.50 14.26 -2.82
N ASP A 220 -2.45 15.24 -1.89
CA ASP A 220 -1.22 16.00 -1.59
C ASP A 220 -0.11 15.05 -1.07
N GLY A 221 0.95 14.89 -1.83
CA GLY A 221 2.03 13.95 -1.55
C GLY A 221 1.67 12.47 -1.76
N GLY A 222 0.52 12.18 -2.33
CA GLY A 222 -0.02 10.84 -2.53
C GLY A 222 0.63 10.06 -3.68
N PHE A 223 0.08 8.88 -3.94
CA PHE A 223 0.55 7.99 -4.99
C PHE A 223 0.38 8.61 -6.38
N GLY A 224 -0.77 9.28 -6.64
CA GLY A 224 -1.05 9.92 -7.92
C GLY A 224 -0.08 11.04 -8.27
N GLU A 225 0.38 11.82 -7.29
CA GLU A 225 1.41 12.85 -7.53
C GLU A 225 2.76 12.24 -7.94
N LYS A 226 3.12 11.07 -7.41
CA LYS A 226 4.31 10.34 -7.84
C LYS A 226 4.23 9.97 -9.32
N ILE A 227 3.08 9.47 -9.76
CA ILE A 227 2.82 9.14 -11.16
C ILE A 227 2.81 10.40 -12.04
N ALA A 228 2.16 11.47 -11.59
CA ALA A 228 2.16 12.75 -12.30
C ALA A 228 3.59 13.33 -12.46
N ARG A 229 4.42 13.23 -11.41
CA ARG A 229 5.83 13.63 -11.49
C ARG A 229 6.61 12.83 -12.54
N PHE A 230 6.35 11.52 -12.66
CA PHE A 230 6.99 10.69 -13.68
C PHE A 230 6.65 11.15 -15.10
N TYR A 231 5.39 11.47 -15.35
CA TYR A 231 4.93 11.91 -16.67
C TYR A 231 5.10 13.42 -16.94
N GLY A 232 5.46 14.22 -15.93
CA GLY A 232 5.61 15.68 -16.07
C GLY A 232 6.46 16.14 -17.25
N PRO A 233 7.56 15.45 -17.63
CA PRO A 233 8.35 15.81 -18.81
C PRO A 233 7.82 15.24 -20.14
N SER A 234 6.63 14.65 -20.18
CA SER A 234 6.04 13.99 -21.35
C SER A 234 4.72 14.63 -21.78
N ASP A 235 4.21 14.23 -22.94
CA ASP A 235 2.92 14.68 -23.47
C ASP A 235 1.73 13.89 -22.85
N VAL A 236 1.98 12.86 -22.05
CA VAL A 236 0.93 12.06 -21.40
C VAL A 236 0.25 12.89 -20.32
N LYS A 237 -1.06 13.05 -20.44
CA LYS A 237 -1.87 13.75 -19.45
C LYS A 237 -2.14 12.84 -18.25
N VAL A 238 -1.87 13.32 -17.04
CA VAL A 238 -2.20 12.59 -15.80
C VAL A 238 -3.39 13.24 -15.10
N ILE A 239 -4.35 12.40 -14.68
CA ILE A 239 -5.54 12.83 -13.91
C ILE A 239 -5.58 12.01 -12.65
N ASN A 240 -5.46 12.66 -11.49
CA ASN A 240 -5.44 12.00 -10.20
C ASN A 240 -6.80 12.11 -9.50
N PHE A 241 -7.32 10.98 -9.04
CA PHE A 241 -8.49 10.88 -8.18
C PHE A 241 -8.10 10.32 -6.83
N GLY A 242 -8.50 10.99 -5.79
CA GLY A 242 -8.23 10.63 -4.38
C GLY A 242 -8.95 11.60 -3.46
N LEU A 243 -8.54 11.64 -2.20
CA LEU A 243 -9.19 12.46 -1.19
C LEU A 243 -8.56 13.84 -1.11
N LYS A 244 -9.38 14.83 -0.77
CA LYS A 244 -8.89 16.18 -0.49
C LYS A 244 -8.14 16.20 0.84
N LYS A 245 -7.22 17.16 0.98
CA LYS A 245 -6.50 17.42 2.23
C LYS A 245 -7.42 18.14 3.22
N GLU A 246 -8.35 17.41 3.77
CA GLU A 246 -9.31 17.88 4.77
C GLU A 246 -9.65 16.78 5.78
N PHE A 247 -10.11 17.16 6.96
CA PHE A 247 -10.66 16.22 7.93
C PHE A 247 -12.10 15.93 7.53
N LEU A 248 -12.42 14.66 7.31
CA LEU A 248 -13.72 14.16 6.85
C LEU A 248 -14.62 13.79 8.02
#